data_053fff707219487ad7becdf89a03745b
#
_entry.id   053fff707219487ad7becdf89a03745b
#
_cell.length_a   1.000
_cell.length_b   1.000
_cell.length_c   1.000
_cell.angle_alpha   90.00
_cell.angle_beta   90.00
_cell.angle_gamma   90.00
#
_symmetry.space_group_name_H-M   'P 1'
#
loop_
_entity.id
_entity.type
_entity.pdbx_description
1 polymer ?
#
loop_
_entity_poly.entity_id
_entity_poly.type
_entity_poly.pdbx_seq_one_letter_code
_entity_poly.pdbx_strand_id
1 'polypeptide(L)'
;MRRDRIHFSAGVAAGLLLVSALLVVSRTALAQTAAGSFQSVSGQVQIQRAGGATIGAASGVGVNVGDRILTGANGHAVLILNDQSRLEVGPGTNIALDQFTVGGGPTRVSLFSGVMRSLVNAGSGGAGANYQVHTPNAVAAVRGTKFDTAYSENVIRPGYQGCEKYTDVSVFQGTVNLAQIGSPNTGEDVRAGYEATVPCDKPPTESGPLSMTGAVSLESANAGGASFAGAAPGSSAAPVPACPVCVSVSTTGTGIGGGGHGGGVGP
;
A
#
# COMPACT_ATOMS: atom_id res chain seq x y z
N MET A 1 43.45 -6.20 79.19
CA MET A 1 42.23 -6.06 78.39
C MET A 1 42.49 -5.10 77.23
N ARG A 2 42.77 -5.67 76.04
CA ARG A 2 43.01 -4.91 74.79
C ARG A 2 41.71 -4.82 74.02
N ARG A 3 41.28 -3.61 73.78
CA ARG A 3 40.08 -3.34 72.94
C ARG A 3 40.60 -3.09 71.53
N ASP A 4 40.39 -4.06 70.63
CA ASP A 4 40.63 -3.88 69.18
C ASP A 4 39.50 -3.14 68.58
N ARG A 5 39.75 -1.93 68.08
CA ARG A 5 38.82 -1.14 67.30
C ARG A 5 38.88 -1.60 65.83
N ILE A 6 37.81 -2.20 65.37
CA ILE A 6 37.64 -2.52 63.96
C ILE A 6 37.34 -1.22 63.22
N HIS A 7 38.32 -0.75 62.43
CA HIS A 7 38.10 0.36 61.49
C HIS A 7 37.42 -0.20 60.24
N PHE A 8 36.10 -0.05 60.15
CA PHE A 8 35.37 -0.25 58.89
C PHE A 8 35.77 0.86 57.94
N SER A 9 36.49 0.54 56.86
CA SER A 9 36.95 1.51 55.89
C SER A 9 35.79 2.05 55.09
N ALA A 10 35.59 3.35 55.13
CA ALA A 10 34.57 4.11 54.43
C ALA A 10 34.68 4.06 52.88
N GLY A 11 35.71 3.35 52.36
CA GLY A 11 35.97 3.27 50.93
C GLY A 11 35.04 2.31 50.14
N VAL A 12 34.48 1.29 50.82
CA VAL A 12 33.65 0.27 50.14
C VAL A 12 32.24 0.76 49.87
N ALA A 13 31.71 1.65 50.71
CA ALA A 13 30.37 2.20 50.55
C ALA A 13 30.27 3.23 49.38
N ALA A 14 31.36 3.97 49.14
CA ALA A 14 31.41 4.96 48.04
C ALA A 14 31.50 4.29 46.65
N GLY A 15 32.13 3.12 46.55
CA GLY A 15 32.27 2.35 45.32
C GLY A 15 30.93 1.73 44.84
N LEU A 16 30.09 1.26 45.77
CA LEU A 16 28.77 0.67 45.43
C LEU A 16 27.75 1.70 44.96
N LEU A 17 27.81 2.95 45.45
CA LEU A 17 26.91 4.01 45.01
C LEU A 17 27.25 4.54 43.60
N LEU A 18 28.54 4.51 43.20
CA LEU A 18 28.96 4.90 41.85
C LEU A 18 28.58 3.87 40.77
N VAL A 19 28.59 2.57 41.12
CA VAL A 19 28.19 1.51 40.19
C VAL A 19 26.66 1.48 39.96
N SER A 20 25.86 1.82 40.99
CA SER A 20 24.38 1.92 40.82
C SER A 20 23.96 3.14 40.02
N ALA A 21 24.72 4.22 40.02
CA ALA A 21 24.44 5.42 39.20
C ALA A 21 24.74 5.22 37.70
N LEU A 22 25.65 4.29 37.37
CA LEU A 22 26.00 4.02 35.96
C LEU A 22 24.99 3.10 35.23
N LEU A 23 24.09 2.43 35.96
CA LEU A 23 23.09 1.53 35.39
C LEU A 23 21.78 2.23 34.98
N VAL A 24 21.60 3.49 35.32
CA VAL A 24 20.50 4.34 34.78
C VAL A 24 21.01 5.09 33.54
N VAL A 25 21.59 4.36 32.57
CA VAL A 25 21.67 4.85 31.21
C VAL A 25 20.25 4.83 30.70
N SER A 26 19.55 5.96 30.90
CA SER A 26 18.30 6.24 30.23
C SER A 26 18.52 5.97 28.75
N ARG A 27 17.89 4.95 28.23
CA ARG A 27 17.75 4.77 26.78
C ARG A 27 16.95 5.99 26.34
N THR A 28 17.62 7.07 25.97
CA THR A 28 17.02 8.13 25.19
C THR A 28 16.62 7.45 23.87
N ALA A 29 15.39 6.95 23.81
CA ALA A 29 14.78 6.60 22.56
C ALA A 29 14.86 7.89 21.72
N LEU A 30 15.75 7.90 20.71
CA LEU A 30 15.75 8.94 19.70
C LEU A 30 14.32 8.93 19.15
N ALA A 31 13.57 9.96 19.49
CA ALA A 31 12.22 10.13 18.95
C ALA A 31 12.39 10.27 17.44
N GLN A 32 12.13 9.18 16.72
CA GLN A 32 12.17 9.16 15.27
C GLN A 32 11.08 10.12 14.80
N THR A 33 11.46 11.20 14.13
CA THR A 33 10.49 12.17 13.59
C THR A 33 9.60 11.43 12.60
N ALA A 34 8.28 11.44 12.86
CA ALA A 34 7.33 10.80 11.98
C ALA A 34 7.43 11.41 10.56
N ALA A 35 7.43 10.57 9.55
CA ALA A 35 7.43 10.99 8.15
C ALA A 35 6.05 11.50 7.71
N GLY A 36 5.01 11.15 8.45
CA GLY A 36 3.62 11.52 8.21
C GLY A 36 2.71 10.95 9.28
N SER A 37 1.41 10.98 9.04
CA SER A 37 0.40 10.42 9.93
C SER A 37 -0.81 9.88 9.16
N PHE A 38 -1.56 9.00 9.80
CA PHE A 38 -2.84 8.55 9.28
C PHE A 38 -3.88 9.67 9.40
N GLN A 39 -4.48 10.06 8.28
CA GLN A 39 -5.61 10.96 8.22
C GLN A 39 -6.91 10.24 8.57
N SER A 40 -7.10 9.05 7.98
CA SER A 40 -8.26 8.20 8.23
C SER A 40 -7.88 6.73 8.13
N VAL A 41 -8.60 5.91 8.89
CA VAL A 41 -8.44 4.45 8.91
C VAL A 41 -9.83 3.84 8.99
N SER A 42 -10.11 2.84 8.18
CA SER A 42 -11.33 2.04 8.23
C SER A 42 -11.02 0.55 8.06
N GLY A 43 -11.82 -0.31 8.67
CA GLY A 43 -11.59 -1.74 8.68
C GLY A 43 -10.31 -2.14 9.42
N GLN A 44 -9.75 -3.28 9.05
CA GLN A 44 -8.55 -3.82 9.72
C GLN A 44 -7.28 -3.22 9.08
N VAL A 45 -6.55 -2.41 9.86
CA VAL A 45 -5.26 -1.84 9.45
C VAL A 45 -4.26 -1.95 10.60
N GLN A 46 -3.07 -2.42 10.29
CA GLN A 46 -1.98 -2.60 11.23
C GLN A 46 -0.72 -1.88 10.75
N ILE A 47 0.11 -1.45 11.71
CA ILE A 47 1.44 -0.92 11.47
C ILE A 47 2.43 -1.85 12.14
N GLN A 48 3.33 -2.40 11.36
CA GLN A 48 4.51 -3.09 11.85
C GLN A 48 5.67 -2.09 11.87
N ARG A 49 6.13 -1.74 13.06
CA ARG A 49 7.24 -0.82 13.27
C ARG A 49 8.56 -1.45 12.84
N ALA A 50 9.52 -0.65 12.43
CA ALA A 50 10.88 -1.10 12.09
C ALA A 50 11.53 -1.93 13.22
N GLY A 51 11.17 -1.69 14.48
CA GLY A 51 11.60 -2.46 15.65
C GLY A 51 10.85 -3.78 15.89
N GLY A 52 9.96 -4.20 14.97
CA GLY A 52 9.22 -5.47 15.03
C GLY A 52 7.88 -5.41 15.78
N ALA A 53 7.57 -4.33 16.51
CA ALA A 53 6.28 -4.20 17.19
C ALA A 53 5.15 -3.99 16.18
N THR A 54 4.04 -4.69 16.34
CA THR A 54 2.82 -4.50 15.54
C THR A 54 1.75 -3.83 16.39
N ILE A 55 1.17 -2.75 15.88
CA ILE A 55 0.09 -1.98 16.53
C ILE A 55 -1.07 -1.77 15.55
N GLY A 56 -2.27 -1.58 16.08
CA GLY A 56 -3.41 -1.14 15.27
C GLY A 56 -3.20 0.29 14.77
N ALA A 57 -3.55 0.54 13.52
CA ALA A 57 -3.57 1.90 12.98
C ALA A 57 -4.83 2.65 13.43
N ALA A 58 -4.69 3.95 13.66
CA ALA A 58 -5.80 4.86 13.94
C ALA A 58 -5.49 6.25 13.40
N SER A 59 -6.50 7.08 13.18
CA SER A 59 -6.31 8.47 12.78
C SER A 59 -5.41 9.21 13.77
N GLY A 60 -4.48 10.01 13.27
CA GLY A 60 -3.48 10.75 14.05
C GLY A 60 -2.24 9.94 14.43
N VAL A 61 -2.22 8.62 14.26
CA VAL A 61 -1.03 7.81 14.52
C VAL A 61 0.05 8.14 13.50
N GLY A 62 1.26 8.47 13.98
CA GLY A 62 2.41 8.79 13.12
C GLY A 62 2.96 7.54 12.41
N VAL A 63 3.49 7.76 11.21
CA VAL A 63 4.19 6.76 10.39
C VAL A 63 5.64 7.18 10.24
N ASN A 64 6.56 6.27 10.49
CA ASN A 64 8.00 6.50 10.41
C ASN A 64 8.61 5.79 9.21
N VAL A 65 9.79 6.22 8.82
CA VAL A 65 10.62 5.46 7.86
C VAL A 65 10.93 4.08 8.44
N GLY A 66 10.79 3.05 7.63
CA GLY A 66 10.94 1.64 8.01
C GLY A 66 9.65 1.00 8.54
N ASP A 67 8.57 1.76 8.73
CA ASP A 67 7.27 1.18 9.09
C ASP A 67 6.64 0.46 7.89
N ARG A 68 5.97 -0.66 8.18
CA ARG A 68 5.16 -1.40 7.22
C ARG A 68 3.70 -1.29 7.59
N ILE A 69 2.85 -1.02 6.62
CA ILE A 69 1.40 -0.87 6.77
C ILE A 69 0.73 -2.04 6.09
N LEU A 70 -0.13 -2.73 6.82
CA LEU A 70 -0.87 -3.90 6.36
C LEU A 70 -2.36 -3.63 6.50
N THR A 71 -3.10 -3.77 5.40
CA THR A 71 -4.57 -3.69 5.41
C THR A 71 -5.16 -5.07 5.21
N GLY A 72 -6.23 -5.38 5.95
CA GLY A 72 -7.03 -6.58 5.73
C GLY A 72 -7.93 -6.44 4.49
N ALA A 73 -8.72 -7.47 4.20
CA ALA A 73 -9.62 -7.51 3.04
C ALA A 73 -10.68 -6.39 3.02
N ASN A 74 -11.00 -5.82 4.19
CA ASN A 74 -11.89 -4.68 4.35
C ASN A 74 -11.16 -3.43 4.87
N GLY A 75 -9.82 -3.47 4.89
CA GLY A 75 -8.97 -2.40 5.40
C GLY A 75 -8.77 -1.30 4.36
N HIS A 76 -8.83 -0.05 4.81
CA HIS A 76 -8.50 1.12 4.01
C HIS A 76 -7.85 2.18 4.89
N ALA A 77 -6.81 2.81 4.40
CA ALA A 77 -6.12 3.86 5.13
C ALA A 77 -5.73 5.03 4.22
N VAL A 78 -5.77 6.22 4.77
CA VAL A 78 -5.26 7.43 4.13
C VAL A 78 -4.16 8.02 5.00
N LEU A 79 -2.99 8.18 4.42
CA LEU A 79 -1.84 8.82 5.04
C LEU A 79 -1.56 10.18 4.40
N ILE A 80 -1.15 11.13 5.22
CA ILE A 80 -0.56 12.39 4.77
C ILE A 80 0.88 12.43 5.24
N LEU A 81 1.80 12.56 4.29
CA LEU A 81 3.22 12.75 4.57
C LEU A 81 3.50 14.23 4.88
N ASN A 82 4.64 14.49 5.52
CA ASN A 82 5.03 15.85 5.92
C ASN A 82 5.35 16.77 4.74
N ASP A 83 5.50 16.22 3.53
CA ASP A 83 5.61 16.96 2.26
C ASP A 83 4.24 17.24 1.61
N GLN A 84 3.13 16.96 2.31
CA GLN A 84 1.75 17.05 1.86
C GLN A 84 1.37 16.01 0.78
N SER A 85 2.22 15.07 0.46
CA SER A 85 1.83 13.94 -0.39
C SER A 85 0.84 13.05 0.36
N ARG A 86 -0.15 12.54 -0.37
CA ARG A 86 -1.22 11.70 0.17
C ARG A 86 -1.13 10.30 -0.42
N LEU A 87 -1.18 9.30 0.45
CA LEU A 87 -1.23 7.90 0.08
C LEU A 87 -2.56 7.31 0.54
N GLU A 88 -3.32 6.73 -0.38
CA GLU A 88 -4.51 5.95 -0.08
C GLU A 88 -4.18 4.48 -0.27
N VAL A 89 -4.29 3.70 0.80
CA VAL A 89 -3.94 2.29 0.84
C VAL A 89 -5.22 1.48 0.79
N GLY A 90 -5.37 0.69 -0.25
CA GLY A 90 -6.56 -0.14 -0.49
C GLY A 90 -6.59 -1.43 0.33
N PRO A 91 -7.62 -2.26 0.14
CA PRO A 91 -7.76 -3.52 0.85
C PRO A 91 -6.69 -4.55 0.44
N GLY A 92 -6.33 -5.45 1.37
CA GLY A 92 -5.35 -6.52 1.12
C GLY A 92 -3.94 -6.03 0.78
N THR A 93 -3.60 -4.82 1.17
CA THR A 93 -2.37 -4.15 0.76
C THR A 93 -1.30 -4.24 1.84
N ASN A 94 -0.06 -4.42 1.37
CA ASN A 94 1.15 -4.43 2.19
C ASN A 94 2.17 -3.46 1.58
N ILE A 95 2.42 -2.34 2.26
CA ILE A 95 3.41 -1.34 1.86
C ILE A 95 4.43 -1.09 2.97
N ALA A 96 5.62 -0.61 2.59
CA ALA A 96 6.61 -0.06 3.52
C ALA A 96 7.03 1.34 3.07
N LEU A 97 7.25 2.24 4.03
CA LEU A 97 7.87 3.54 3.78
C LEU A 97 9.38 3.40 3.99
N ASP A 98 10.12 3.11 2.92
CA ASP A 98 11.56 2.81 3.01
C ASP A 98 12.41 4.06 3.17
N GLN A 99 11.98 5.16 2.56
CA GLN A 99 12.71 6.42 2.60
C GLN A 99 11.75 7.61 2.53
N PHE A 100 12.03 8.61 3.34
CA PHE A 100 11.34 9.89 3.31
C PHE A 100 12.29 10.99 3.79
N THR A 101 12.40 12.07 3.02
CA THR A 101 13.22 13.22 3.38
C THR A 101 12.38 14.49 3.31
N VAL A 102 12.25 15.16 4.44
CA VAL A 102 11.55 16.46 4.50
C VAL A 102 12.32 17.49 3.67
N GLY A 103 11.59 18.36 2.96
CA GLY A 103 12.22 19.45 2.18
C GLY A 103 12.62 19.06 0.77
N GLY A 104 12.02 18.01 0.20
CA GLY A 104 12.13 17.67 -1.22
C GLY A 104 13.22 16.68 -1.58
N GLY A 105 13.68 15.90 -0.61
CA GLY A 105 14.54 14.74 -0.87
C GLY A 105 13.75 13.54 -1.40
N PRO A 106 14.44 12.42 -1.69
CA PRO A 106 13.80 11.24 -2.23
C PRO A 106 12.82 10.61 -1.25
N THR A 107 11.65 10.22 -1.77
CA THR A 107 10.67 9.38 -1.08
C THR A 107 10.57 8.04 -1.81
N ARG A 108 10.66 6.95 -1.07
CA ARG A 108 10.51 5.60 -1.60
C ARG A 108 9.51 4.83 -0.78
N VAL A 109 8.53 4.26 -1.48
CA VAL A 109 7.52 3.36 -0.93
C VAL A 109 7.65 2.01 -1.63
N SER A 110 7.77 0.92 -0.88
CA SER A 110 7.68 -0.43 -1.42
C SER A 110 6.26 -0.95 -1.30
N LEU A 111 5.71 -1.46 -2.40
CA LEU A 111 4.42 -2.14 -2.47
C LEU A 111 4.67 -3.63 -2.70
N PHE A 112 4.41 -4.46 -1.67
CA PHE A 112 4.64 -5.91 -1.71
C PHE A 112 3.41 -6.68 -2.19
N SER A 113 2.21 -6.15 -1.97
CA SER A 113 0.95 -6.70 -2.48
C SER A 113 -0.15 -5.66 -2.37
N GLY A 114 -1.20 -5.79 -3.20
CA GLY A 114 -2.38 -4.95 -3.15
C GLY A 114 -2.30 -3.72 -4.03
N VAL A 115 -2.97 -2.65 -3.63
CA VAL A 115 -3.11 -1.42 -4.40
C VAL A 115 -3.00 -0.18 -3.53
N MET A 116 -2.33 0.84 -4.04
CA MET A 116 -2.26 2.15 -3.42
C MET A 116 -2.41 3.26 -4.45
N ARG A 117 -3.06 4.35 -4.05
CA ARG A 117 -3.10 5.61 -4.80
C ARG A 117 -2.13 6.59 -4.16
N SER A 118 -1.30 7.19 -4.99
CA SER A 118 -0.40 8.26 -4.60
C SER A 118 -0.84 9.57 -5.24
N LEU A 119 -1.00 10.61 -4.42
CA LEU A 119 -1.12 11.99 -4.85
C LEU A 119 0.14 12.72 -4.37
N VAL A 120 1.10 12.86 -5.26
CA VAL A 120 2.42 13.41 -4.96
C VAL A 120 2.43 14.92 -5.16
N ASN A 121 2.85 15.67 -4.14
CA ASN A 121 2.95 17.12 -4.22
C ASN A 121 4.15 17.53 -5.10
N ALA A 122 3.88 18.29 -6.16
CA ALA A 122 4.90 18.77 -7.10
C ALA A 122 5.94 19.71 -6.47
N GLY A 123 5.59 20.36 -5.35
CA GLY A 123 6.47 21.30 -4.63
C GLY A 123 7.47 20.63 -3.70
N SER A 124 7.34 19.33 -3.45
CA SER A 124 8.16 18.62 -2.46
C SER A 124 9.53 18.16 -2.97
N GLY A 125 9.89 18.43 -4.23
CA GLY A 125 11.13 17.94 -4.81
C GLY A 125 11.81 18.89 -5.76
N GLY A 126 13.15 18.95 -5.68
CA GLY A 126 14.02 19.63 -6.65
C GLY A 126 13.90 19.07 -8.08
N ALA A 127 14.86 19.34 -8.94
CA ALA A 127 14.89 18.83 -10.32
C ALA A 127 15.07 17.28 -10.31
N GLY A 128 14.04 16.54 -10.76
CA GLY A 128 14.08 15.07 -10.91
C GLY A 128 12.85 14.36 -10.32
N ALA A 129 12.71 13.07 -10.59
CA ALA A 129 11.68 12.22 -10.01
C ALA A 129 12.10 11.84 -8.59
N ASN A 130 11.50 12.50 -7.60
CA ASN A 130 11.87 12.29 -6.19
C ASN A 130 10.96 11.31 -5.45
N TYR A 131 9.84 10.92 -6.04
CA TYR A 131 8.94 9.94 -5.46
C TYR A 131 8.95 8.66 -6.30
N GLN A 132 9.18 7.55 -5.65
CA GLN A 132 9.24 6.23 -6.28
C GLN A 132 8.37 5.22 -5.53
N VAL A 133 7.62 4.43 -6.29
CA VAL A 133 6.96 3.22 -5.80
C VAL A 133 7.71 2.03 -6.37
N HIS A 134 8.25 1.20 -5.50
CA HIS A 134 8.93 -0.04 -5.84
C HIS A 134 8.01 -1.22 -5.61
N THR A 135 7.87 -2.07 -6.60
CA THR A 135 7.23 -3.38 -6.48
C THR A 135 8.29 -4.46 -6.69
N PRO A 136 7.98 -5.74 -6.46
CA PRO A 136 8.93 -6.84 -6.71
C PRO A 136 9.45 -6.93 -8.15
N ASN A 137 8.74 -6.38 -9.15
CA ASN A 137 9.15 -6.46 -10.56
C ASN A 137 9.24 -5.12 -11.30
N ALA A 138 8.85 -4.00 -10.66
CA ALA A 138 8.84 -2.68 -11.31
C ALA A 138 9.20 -1.53 -10.38
N VAL A 139 9.53 -0.39 -11.00
CA VAL A 139 9.68 0.90 -10.34
C VAL A 139 8.84 1.92 -11.08
N ALA A 140 7.94 2.59 -10.37
CA ALA A 140 7.18 3.75 -10.85
C ALA A 140 7.79 5.02 -10.26
N ALA A 141 8.37 5.88 -11.10
CA ALA A 141 9.04 7.11 -10.69
C ALA A 141 8.24 8.33 -11.16
N VAL A 142 7.99 9.30 -10.26
CA VAL A 142 7.09 10.42 -10.55
C VAL A 142 7.56 11.74 -9.97
N ARG A 143 6.98 12.81 -10.51
CA ARG A 143 7.06 14.17 -9.98
C ARG A 143 5.71 14.86 -10.10
N GLY A 144 5.01 15.09 -8.95
CA GLY A 144 3.75 15.82 -8.94
C GLY A 144 2.62 15.13 -9.71
N THR A 145 2.32 13.88 -9.35
CA THR A 145 1.45 12.99 -10.12
C THR A 145 0.37 12.39 -9.21
N LYS A 146 -0.84 12.19 -9.77
CA LYS A 146 -1.88 11.35 -9.15
C LYS A 146 -1.99 10.05 -9.93
N PHE A 147 -1.70 8.93 -9.28
CA PHE A 147 -1.68 7.62 -9.93
C PHE A 147 -1.94 6.49 -8.94
N ASP A 148 -2.41 5.37 -9.46
CA ASP A 148 -2.51 4.11 -8.75
C ASP A 148 -1.33 3.21 -9.11
N THR A 149 -0.85 2.47 -8.13
CA THR A 149 0.05 1.35 -8.35
C THR A 149 -0.55 0.13 -7.68
N ALA A 150 -0.66 -0.97 -8.43
CA ALA A 150 -1.08 -2.25 -7.89
C ALA A 150 0.00 -3.30 -8.16
N TYR A 151 0.20 -4.20 -7.20
CA TYR A 151 1.00 -5.41 -7.41
C TYR A 151 0.18 -6.63 -7.04
N SER A 152 0.09 -7.55 -8.00
CA SER A 152 -0.59 -8.83 -7.84
C SER A 152 0.36 -9.98 -8.16
N GLU A 153 0.25 -11.07 -7.40
CA GLU A 153 1.03 -12.28 -7.53
C GLU A 153 0.12 -13.50 -7.47
N ASN A 154 0.52 -14.59 -8.12
CA ASN A 154 -0.28 -15.83 -8.25
C ASN A 154 -1.62 -15.59 -8.97
N VAL A 155 -1.64 -14.68 -9.93
CA VAL A 155 -2.80 -14.35 -10.76
C VAL A 155 -2.49 -14.70 -12.22
N ILE A 156 -3.33 -15.50 -12.84
CA ILE A 156 -3.23 -15.81 -14.28
C ILE A 156 -4.08 -14.79 -15.04
N ARG A 157 -3.47 -14.09 -16.00
CA ARG A 157 -4.19 -13.11 -16.86
C ARG A 157 -4.19 -13.58 -18.31
N PRO A 158 -5.32 -13.46 -19.03
CA PRO A 158 -5.36 -13.71 -20.48
C PRO A 158 -4.32 -12.85 -21.22
N GLY A 159 -3.65 -13.42 -22.20
CA GLY A 159 -2.62 -12.73 -22.99
C GLY A 159 -1.19 -12.78 -22.39
N TYR A 160 -1.04 -13.21 -21.14
CA TYR A 160 0.27 -13.27 -20.46
C TYR A 160 0.60 -14.70 -20.02
N GLN A 161 0.73 -15.61 -20.98
CA GLN A 161 1.01 -17.02 -20.69
C GLN A 161 2.35 -17.18 -19.94
N GLY A 162 2.32 -17.98 -18.86
CA GLY A 162 3.50 -18.25 -18.02
C GLY A 162 3.90 -17.09 -17.11
N CYS A 163 3.02 -16.11 -16.95
CA CYS A 163 3.22 -14.98 -16.03
C CYS A 163 2.11 -14.95 -14.97
N GLU A 164 2.50 -14.82 -13.71
CA GLU A 164 1.59 -14.81 -12.56
C GLU A 164 1.80 -13.60 -11.65
N LYS A 165 2.71 -12.69 -11.99
CA LYS A 165 2.99 -11.47 -11.22
C LYS A 165 2.96 -10.24 -12.11
N TYR A 166 2.28 -9.20 -11.63
CA TYR A 166 2.03 -7.98 -12.41
C TYR A 166 2.14 -6.75 -11.54
N THR A 167 2.80 -5.72 -12.09
CA THR A 167 2.65 -4.34 -11.58
C THR A 167 1.82 -3.56 -12.58
N ASP A 168 0.71 -3.00 -12.11
CA ASP A 168 -0.16 -2.13 -12.90
C ASP A 168 0.00 -0.70 -12.42
N VAL A 169 0.04 0.24 -13.35
CA VAL A 169 0.03 1.67 -13.07
C VAL A 169 -1.05 2.34 -13.88
N SER A 170 -1.94 3.09 -13.21
CA SER A 170 -3.01 3.89 -13.82
C SER A 170 -2.81 5.35 -13.45
N VAL A 171 -2.70 6.26 -14.42
CA VAL A 171 -2.35 7.66 -14.21
C VAL A 171 -3.54 8.56 -14.42
N PHE A 172 -3.88 9.36 -13.41
CA PHE A 172 -5.00 10.32 -13.43
C PHE A 172 -4.53 11.75 -13.66
N GLN A 173 -3.31 12.09 -13.24
CA GLN A 173 -2.74 13.42 -13.41
C GLN A 173 -1.20 13.32 -13.49
N GLY A 174 -0.59 14.05 -14.41
CA GLY A 174 0.86 14.07 -14.61
C GLY A 174 1.37 12.92 -15.48
N THR A 175 2.57 12.47 -15.21
CA THR A 175 3.24 11.37 -15.93
C THR A 175 3.99 10.49 -14.94
N VAL A 176 3.94 9.18 -15.14
CA VAL A 176 4.70 8.17 -14.41
C VAL A 176 5.71 7.56 -15.36
N ASN A 177 6.99 7.55 -15.00
CA ASN A 177 7.97 6.71 -15.67
C ASN A 177 7.93 5.33 -15.01
N LEU A 178 7.43 4.35 -15.73
CA LEU A 178 7.29 2.96 -15.29
C LEU A 178 8.40 2.12 -15.92
N ALA A 179 9.24 1.51 -15.10
CA ALA A 179 10.34 0.68 -15.57
C ALA A 179 10.36 -0.68 -14.89
N GLN A 180 10.87 -1.69 -15.56
CA GLN A 180 11.20 -2.97 -14.97
C GLN A 180 12.30 -2.79 -13.91
N ILE A 181 12.20 -3.47 -12.78
CA ILE A 181 13.25 -3.46 -11.76
C ILE A 181 14.57 -3.98 -12.33
N GLY A 182 15.67 -3.27 -12.06
CA GLY A 182 16.99 -3.62 -12.59
C GLY A 182 17.25 -3.18 -14.04
N SER A 183 16.26 -2.62 -14.75
CA SER A 183 16.38 -2.16 -16.13
C SER A 183 15.79 -0.77 -16.33
N PRO A 184 16.36 0.27 -15.71
CA PRO A 184 15.77 1.62 -15.72
C PRO A 184 15.69 2.25 -17.12
N ASN A 185 16.46 1.77 -18.07
CA ASN A 185 16.47 2.27 -19.45
C ASN A 185 15.35 1.71 -20.33
N THR A 186 14.51 0.81 -19.79
CA THR A 186 13.34 0.23 -20.49
C THR A 186 12.03 0.86 -20.03
N GLY A 187 12.10 2.05 -19.46
CA GLY A 187 10.94 2.74 -18.89
C GLY A 187 9.97 3.23 -19.95
N GLU A 188 8.68 3.13 -19.65
CA GLU A 188 7.54 3.68 -20.41
C GLU A 188 6.99 4.89 -19.67
N ASP A 189 6.78 5.99 -20.37
CA ASP A 189 6.14 7.19 -19.82
C ASP A 189 4.63 7.12 -19.95
N VAL A 190 3.98 6.71 -18.88
CA VAL A 190 2.52 6.61 -18.79
C VAL A 190 1.94 7.98 -18.42
N ARG A 191 1.10 8.54 -19.29
CA ARG A 191 0.51 9.87 -19.13
C ARG A 191 -0.88 9.79 -18.50
N ALA A 192 -1.37 10.93 -18.03
CA ALA A 192 -2.74 11.05 -17.51
C ALA A 192 -3.78 10.51 -18.51
N GLY A 193 -4.72 9.70 -18.02
CA GLY A 193 -5.73 8.99 -18.80
C GLY A 193 -5.27 7.65 -19.36
N TYR A 194 -4.05 7.21 -19.05
CA TYR A 194 -3.47 5.96 -19.54
C TYR A 194 -3.06 5.04 -18.40
N GLU A 195 -2.88 3.78 -18.74
CA GLU A 195 -2.39 2.73 -17.86
C GLU A 195 -1.38 1.84 -18.59
N ALA A 196 -0.48 1.21 -17.83
CA ALA A 196 0.48 0.23 -18.33
C ALA A 196 0.73 -0.85 -17.29
N THR A 197 1.17 -2.02 -17.74
CA THR A 197 1.47 -3.19 -16.91
C THR A 197 2.91 -3.64 -17.12
N VAL A 198 3.60 -3.99 -16.05
CA VAL A 198 4.85 -4.75 -16.08
C VAL A 198 4.55 -6.20 -15.75
N PRO A 199 4.51 -7.09 -16.74
CA PRO A 199 4.24 -8.51 -16.52
C PRO A 199 5.54 -9.26 -16.20
N CYS A 200 5.59 -9.96 -15.09
CA CYS A 200 6.75 -10.75 -14.63
C CYS A 200 8.05 -9.93 -14.64
N ASP A 201 9.08 -10.46 -15.28
CA ASP A 201 10.40 -9.83 -15.43
C ASP A 201 10.57 -9.33 -16.88
N LYS A 202 9.50 -8.75 -17.46
CA LYS A 202 9.50 -8.18 -18.81
C LYS A 202 9.40 -6.65 -18.74
N PRO A 203 9.77 -5.93 -19.81
CA PRO A 203 9.53 -4.50 -19.91
C PRO A 203 8.04 -4.15 -19.76
N PRO A 204 7.72 -2.89 -19.39
CA PRO A 204 6.34 -2.42 -19.41
C PRO A 204 5.67 -2.67 -20.76
N THR A 205 4.37 -2.91 -20.75
CA THR A 205 3.56 -2.87 -21.96
C THR A 205 3.48 -1.45 -22.50
N GLU A 206 3.17 -1.28 -23.78
CA GLU A 206 2.74 0.02 -24.29
C GLU A 206 1.57 0.55 -23.49
N SER A 207 1.57 1.87 -23.22
CA SER A 207 0.51 2.50 -22.45
C SER A 207 -0.79 2.56 -23.26
N GLY A 208 -1.90 2.09 -22.65
CA GLY A 208 -3.24 2.12 -23.20
C GLY A 208 -4.17 3.03 -22.41
N PRO A 209 -5.33 3.45 -22.97
CA PRO A 209 -6.34 4.19 -22.22
C PRO A 209 -6.80 3.44 -20.97
N LEU A 210 -7.10 4.17 -19.90
CA LEU A 210 -7.62 3.60 -18.65
C LEU A 210 -8.81 2.66 -18.93
N SER A 211 -8.83 1.51 -18.24
CA SER A 211 -9.82 0.44 -18.37
C SER A 211 -9.74 -0.42 -19.63
N MET A 212 -8.73 -0.25 -20.47
CA MET A 212 -8.55 -1.07 -21.69
C MET A 212 -7.56 -2.24 -21.49
N THR A 213 -6.61 -2.11 -20.57
CA THR A 213 -5.56 -3.14 -20.38
C THR A 213 -5.90 -4.16 -19.31
N GLY A 214 -7.01 -3.97 -18.56
CA GLY A 214 -7.35 -4.81 -17.41
C GLY A 214 -6.45 -4.60 -16.20
N ALA A 215 -5.77 -3.45 -16.12
CA ALA A 215 -4.97 -3.05 -14.99
C ALA A 215 -5.83 -2.92 -13.73
N VAL A 216 -5.24 -3.24 -12.58
CA VAL A 216 -5.91 -3.13 -11.29
C VAL A 216 -5.75 -1.71 -10.75
N SER A 217 -6.85 -1.05 -10.42
CA SER A 217 -6.88 0.27 -9.80
C SER A 217 -7.47 0.22 -8.39
N LEU A 218 -7.31 1.31 -7.63
CA LEU A 218 -7.89 1.42 -6.29
C LEU A 218 -9.42 1.34 -6.33
N GLU A 219 -10.07 1.91 -7.35
CA GLU A 219 -11.51 1.81 -7.54
C GLU A 219 -11.95 0.36 -7.75
N SER A 220 -11.26 -0.40 -8.61
CA SER A 220 -11.57 -1.81 -8.86
C SER A 220 -11.35 -2.67 -7.62
N ALA A 221 -10.31 -2.41 -6.85
CA ALA A 221 -10.03 -3.10 -5.60
C ALA A 221 -11.09 -2.82 -4.52
N ASN A 222 -11.51 -1.56 -4.37
CA ASN A 222 -12.55 -1.16 -3.41
C ASN A 222 -13.92 -1.73 -3.79
N ALA A 223 -14.19 -1.94 -5.06
CA ALA A 223 -15.40 -2.60 -5.55
C ALA A 223 -15.42 -4.13 -5.36
N GLY A 224 -14.36 -4.70 -4.78
CA GLY A 224 -14.24 -6.15 -4.58
C GLY A 224 -13.87 -6.93 -5.85
N GLY A 225 -13.47 -6.24 -6.91
CA GLY A 225 -13.13 -6.85 -8.20
C GLY A 225 -11.70 -7.37 -8.34
N ALA A 226 -10.81 -7.05 -7.37
CA ALA A 226 -9.42 -7.46 -7.42
C ALA A 226 -9.11 -8.56 -6.40
N SER A 227 -8.57 -9.69 -6.87
CA SER A 227 -7.98 -10.71 -6.01
C SER A 227 -6.48 -10.47 -5.90
N PHE A 228 -6.03 -10.08 -4.71
CA PHE A 228 -4.60 -10.03 -4.38
C PHE A 228 -4.25 -11.30 -3.60
N ALA A 229 -3.61 -12.27 -4.26
CA ALA A 229 -3.06 -13.43 -3.58
C ALA A 229 -1.81 -12.99 -2.80
N GLY A 230 -1.91 -12.96 -1.51
CA GLY A 230 -0.84 -12.49 -0.62
C GLY A 230 -1.36 -11.90 0.69
N ALA A 231 -2.56 -12.30 1.13
CA ALA A 231 -3.05 -11.95 2.46
C ALA A 231 -2.04 -12.36 3.53
N ALA A 232 -1.70 -11.44 4.41
CA ALA A 232 -0.77 -11.66 5.53
C ALA A 232 -1.11 -12.95 6.28
N PRO A 233 -0.12 -13.74 6.70
CA PRO A 233 -0.36 -14.95 7.48
C PRO A 233 -0.97 -14.54 8.83
N GLY A 234 -2.24 -14.91 9.05
CA GLY A 234 -2.89 -14.68 10.34
C GLY A 234 -4.37 -14.27 10.32
N SER A 235 -4.99 -14.08 9.17
CA SER A 235 -6.43 -13.84 9.12
C SER A 235 -7.19 -15.16 8.94
N SER A 236 -7.53 -15.81 10.04
CA SER A 236 -8.63 -16.77 10.08
C SER A 236 -9.91 -16.00 9.76
N ALA A 237 -10.39 -16.10 8.53
CA ALA A 237 -11.66 -15.55 8.12
C ALA A 237 -12.77 -16.28 8.89
N ALA A 238 -13.38 -15.60 9.84
CA ALA A 238 -14.67 -16.02 10.35
C ALA A 238 -15.68 -15.99 9.18
N PRO A 239 -16.58 -17.00 9.06
CA PRO A 239 -17.55 -17.01 7.97
C PRO A 239 -18.46 -15.78 8.09
N VAL A 240 -18.49 -14.99 7.01
CA VAL A 240 -19.41 -13.85 6.87
C VAL A 240 -20.84 -14.41 6.92
N PRO A 241 -21.71 -13.95 7.84
CA PRO A 241 -23.09 -14.36 7.83
C PRO A 241 -23.73 -13.96 6.51
N ALA A 242 -24.42 -14.91 5.88
CA ALA A 242 -25.14 -14.72 4.65
C ALA A 242 -26.10 -13.52 4.78
N CYS A 243 -26.05 -12.62 3.82
CA CYS A 243 -26.92 -11.46 3.71
C CYS A 243 -28.38 -11.95 3.53
N PRO A 244 -29.32 -11.68 4.47
CA PRO A 244 -30.65 -12.28 4.39
C PRO A 244 -31.61 -11.63 3.39
N VAL A 245 -31.21 -10.63 2.62
CA VAL A 245 -32.06 -10.00 1.60
C VAL A 245 -31.22 -9.52 0.40
N CYS A 246 -30.81 -10.43 -0.46
CA CYS A 246 -30.50 -10.08 -1.85
C CYS A 246 -31.66 -10.55 -2.71
N VAL A 247 -32.67 -9.70 -2.89
CA VAL A 247 -33.74 -9.93 -3.86
C VAL A 247 -33.15 -9.72 -5.25
N SER A 248 -32.88 -10.82 -5.95
CA SER A 248 -32.61 -10.81 -7.38
C SER A 248 -33.94 -10.56 -8.10
N VAL A 249 -34.11 -9.37 -8.65
CA VAL A 249 -35.21 -9.08 -9.58
C VAL A 249 -34.86 -9.73 -10.91
N SER A 250 -35.36 -10.96 -11.11
CA SER A 250 -35.41 -11.58 -12.44
C SER A 250 -36.60 -10.97 -13.20
N THR A 251 -36.32 -10.11 -14.17
CA THR A 251 -37.31 -9.72 -15.15
C THR A 251 -37.53 -10.86 -16.14
N THR A 252 -38.44 -11.78 -15.81
CA THR A 252 -39.03 -12.71 -16.77
C THR A 252 -39.97 -11.92 -17.65
N GLY A 253 -39.55 -11.63 -18.86
CA GLY A 253 -40.41 -11.12 -19.91
C GLY A 253 -41.40 -12.20 -20.36
N THR A 254 -42.62 -12.10 -19.89
CA THR A 254 -43.75 -12.94 -20.34
C THR A 254 -44.17 -12.47 -21.73
N GLY A 255 -43.77 -13.25 -22.76
CA GLY A 255 -44.35 -13.11 -24.11
C GLY A 255 -45.79 -13.59 -24.09
N ILE A 256 -46.73 -12.69 -24.26
CA ILE A 256 -48.14 -13.01 -24.51
C ILE A 256 -48.27 -13.25 -26.02
N GLY A 257 -48.51 -14.50 -26.40
CA GLY A 257 -48.99 -14.87 -27.73
C GLY A 257 -50.46 -14.45 -27.89
N GLY A 258 -50.75 -13.65 -28.91
CA GLY A 258 -52.07 -13.36 -29.36
C GLY A 258 -52.24 -13.85 -30.81
N GLY A 259 -52.96 -14.96 -31.00
CA GLY A 259 -53.40 -15.43 -32.29
C GLY A 259 -54.61 -14.65 -32.75
N GLY A 260 -54.83 -14.53 -34.04
CA GLY A 260 -56.03 -13.95 -34.63
C GLY A 260 -56.01 -14.02 -36.16
N HIS A 261 -56.58 -15.04 -36.67
CA HIS A 261 -57.46 -15.20 -37.84
C HIS A 261 -57.54 -14.10 -38.93
N GLY A 262 -57.56 -14.63 -40.12
CA GLY A 262 -58.56 -14.25 -41.15
C GLY A 262 -57.89 -13.68 -42.39
N GLY A 263 -57.82 -14.38 -43.49
CA GLY A 263 -58.84 -14.64 -44.46
C GLY A 263 -58.80 -13.64 -45.61
N GLY A 264 -58.71 -14.13 -46.83
CA GLY A 264 -59.31 -13.41 -47.97
C GLY A 264 -58.41 -13.20 -49.19
N VAL A 265 -58.39 -14.16 -50.06
CA VAL A 265 -58.81 -14.25 -51.46
C VAL A 265 -58.43 -13.09 -52.43
N GLY A 266 -57.80 -13.47 -53.44
CA GLY A 266 -57.45 -13.05 -54.75
C GLY A 266 -58.33 -12.00 -55.52
N PRO A 267 -58.16 -11.73 -56.83
CA PRO A 267 -57.59 -12.58 -57.89
C PRO A 267 -56.19 -12.20 -58.35
#